data_864ee3f4acf4afd7ca6a6e6e3a6ae0f8
#
_entry.id   864ee3f4acf4afd7ca6a6e6e3a6ae0f8
#
_cell.length_a   1.000
_cell.length_b   1.000
_cell.length_c   1.000
_cell.angle_alpha   90.00
_cell.angle_beta   90.00
_cell.angle_gamma   90.00
#
_symmetry.space_group_name_H-M   'P 1'
#
loop_
_entity.id
_entity.type
_entity.pdbx_description
1 polymer ?
#
loop_
_entity_poly.entity_id
_entity_poly.type
_entity_poly.pdbx_seq_one_letter_code
_entity_poly.pdbx_strand_id
1 'polypeptide(L)'
;MEQTSKPLFDASKPIVVPILSGGEKRCEVRFPMDEEWCAWARAQRTIRHFLGRGKSQSEDVDQPKINADLFKKIRIDKDGPEFDDAEAGMVIARVERSQVTDIQREGVNYRIEMKVPGARVTHVLRMPTAKEMQDHERASTTVVAARRSVETRAFLEPSGALYDKLHVSHEGYAGAVPIVHKSAAVSEVIAQLAIEGDDDPE
;
A
#
# COMPACT_ATOMS: atom_id res chain seq x y z
N MET A 1 14.02 -35.72 3.89
CA MET A 1 14.06 -34.29 4.15
C MET A 1 12.74 -33.72 3.65
N GLU A 2 11.78 -33.46 4.54
CA GLU A 2 10.53 -32.78 4.18
C GLU A 2 10.87 -31.34 3.81
N GLN A 3 10.68 -30.99 2.55
CA GLN A 3 10.63 -29.60 2.13
C GLN A 3 9.36 -29.00 2.74
N THR A 4 9.49 -28.35 3.90
CA THR A 4 8.44 -27.49 4.42
C THR A 4 8.21 -26.39 3.38
N SER A 5 7.15 -26.54 2.59
CA SER A 5 6.73 -25.53 1.63
C SER A 5 6.52 -24.21 2.38
N LYS A 6 7.19 -23.14 1.93
CA LYS A 6 7.00 -21.80 2.51
C LYS A 6 5.50 -21.45 2.46
N PRO A 7 4.95 -20.84 3.52
CA PRO A 7 3.54 -20.45 3.51
C PRO A 7 3.31 -19.41 2.41
N LEU A 8 2.27 -19.63 1.59
CA LEU A 8 1.83 -18.70 0.55
C LEU A 8 0.89 -17.67 1.16
N PHE A 9 0.97 -16.43 0.68
CA PHE A 9 -0.04 -15.42 0.95
C PHE A 9 -1.31 -15.77 0.15
N ASP A 10 -2.43 -15.89 0.85
CA ASP A 10 -3.73 -16.21 0.27
C ASP A 10 -4.77 -15.19 0.78
N ALA A 11 -5.13 -14.25 -0.09
CA ALA A 11 -6.10 -13.21 0.22
C ALA A 11 -7.52 -13.74 0.52
N SER A 12 -7.82 -14.99 0.17
CA SER A 12 -9.11 -15.63 0.49
C SER A 12 -9.19 -16.15 1.93
N LYS A 13 -8.06 -16.28 2.61
CA LYS A 13 -8.02 -16.77 3.99
C LYS A 13 -8.23 -15.65 5.00
N PRO A 14 -8.98 -15.90 6.08
CA PRO A 14 -9.11 -14.98 7.18
C PRO A 14 -7.75 -14.67 7.85
N ILE A 15 -7.62 -13.45 8.31
CA ILE A 15 -6.46 -12.97 9.08
C ILE A 15 -6.93 -12.76 10.51
N VAL A 16 -6.27 -13.44 11.47
CA VAL A 16 -6.50 -13.19 12.89
C VAL A 16 -5.54 -12.12 13.37
N VAL A 17 -6.08 -10.99 13.78
CA VAL A 17 -5.30 -9.83 14.25
C VAL A 17 -5.43 -9.72 15.78
N PRO A 18 -4.34 -9.93 16.53
CA PRO A 18 -4.32 -9.66 17.97
C PRO A 18 -4.17 -8.16 18.24
N ILE A 19 -4.94 -7.62 19.18
CA ILE A 19 -4.88 -6.22 19.61
C ILE A 19 -4.44 -6.18 21.07
N LEU A 20 -3.34 -5.49 21.32
CA LEU A 20 -2.65 -5.49 22.62
C LEU A 20 -3.02 -4.31 23.52
N SER A 21 -4.05 -3.53 23.19
CA SER A 21 -4.49 -2.42 24.06
C SER A 21 -5.40 -2.94 25.17
N GLY A 22 -4.87 -3.06 26.39
CA GLY A 22 -5.68 -3.29 27.60
C GLY A 22 -6.28 -4.67 27.80
N GLY A 23 -5.89 -5.67 26.98
CA GLY A 23 -6.39 -7.02 27.08
C GLY A 23 -6.10 -7.83 25.80
N GLU A 24 -6.30 -9.15 25.88
CA GLU A 24 -6.12 -10.04 24.72
C GLU A 24 -7.32 -9.99 23.75
N LYS A 25 -7.66 -8.81 23.23
CA LYS A 25 -8.65 -8.72 22.17
C LYS A 25 -8.06 -9.32 20.88
N ARG A 26 -8.87 -10.13 20.20
CA ARG A 26 -8.55 -10.67 18.86
C ARG A 26 -9.73 -10.40 17.96
N CYS A 27 -9.47 -10.11 16.70
CA CYS A 27 -10.50 -10.08 15.69
C CYS A 27 -10.10 -10.91 14.47
N GLU A 28 -11.10 -11.44 13.81
CA GLU A 28 -10.96 -12.13 12.55
C GLU A 28 -11.48 -11.24 11.42
N VAL A 29 -10.61 -10.98 10.45
CA VAL A 29 -10.92 -10.15 9.28
C VAL A 29 -10.57 -10.88 7.99
N ARG A 30 -11.32 -10.62 6.92
CA ARG A 30 -10.86 -10.99 5.58
C ARG A 30 -9.89 -9.95 5.04
N PHE A 31 -9.06 -10.33 4.09
CA PHE A 31 -8.27 -9.34 3.36
C PHE A 31 -9.19 -8.46 2.51
N PRO A 32 -9.04 -7.12 2.52
CA PRO A 32 -9.84 -6.24 1.67
C PRO A 32 -9.61 -6.51 0.19
N MET A 33 -10.67 -6.41 -0.61
CA MET A 33 -10.58 -6.46 -2.06
C MET A 33 -9.88 -5.20 -2.60
N ASP A 34 -9.35 -5.26 -3.81
CA ASP A 34 -8.63 -4.12 -4.43
C ASP A 34 -9.51 -2.87 -4.52
N GLU A 35 -10.82 -3.01 -4.80
CA GLU A 35 -11.76 -1.89 -4.84
C GLU A 35 -11.95 -1.24 -3.46
N GLU A 36 -11.95 -2.04 -2.40
CA GLU A 36 -12.07 -1.55 -1.02
C GLU A 36 -10.80 -0.80 -0.59
N TRP A 37 -9.61 -1.34 -0.95
CA TRP A 37 -8.35 -0.67 -0.76
C TRP A 37 -8.28 0.66 -1.52
N CYS A 38 -8.70 0.67 -2.79
CA CYS A 38 -8.74 1.90 -3.59
C CYS A 38 -9.73 2.92 -3.03
N ALA A 39 -10.88 2.49 -2.54
CA ALA A 39 -11.85 3.38 -1.90
C ALA A 39 -11.31 3.99 -0.59
N TRP A 40 -10.68 3.16 0.24
CA TRP A 40 -10.02 3.58 1.47
C TRP A 40 -8.89 4.58 1.19
N ALA A 41 -8.04 4.29 0.22
CA ALA A 41 -6.95 5.17 -0.18
C ALA A 41 -7.46 6.51 -0.75
N ARG A 42 -8.52 6.50 -1.57
CA ARG A 42 -9.13 7.76 -2.08
C ARG A 42 -9.74 8.60 -0.96
N ALA A 43 -10.27 7.98 0.08
CA ALA A 43 -10.81 8.70 1.24
C ALA A 43 -9.71 9.43 2.03
N GLN A 44 -8.45 8.97 1.95
CA GLN A 44 -7.28 9.57 2.62
C GLN A 44 -6.61 10.67 1.79
N ARG A 45 -7.15 11.01 0.62
CA ARG A 45 -6.58 12.05 -0.23
C ARG A 45 -6.46 13.37 0.53
N THR A 46 -5.32 14.03 0.34
CA THR A 46 -5.08 15.35 0.91
C THR A 46 -5.25 16.41 -0.18
N ILE A 47 -6.07 17.44 0.10
CA ILE A 47 -6.20 18.62 -0.74
C ILE A 47 -5.43 19.74 -0.06
N ARG A 48 -4.44 20.30 -0.77
CA ARG A 48 -3.66 21.44 -0.30
C ARG A 48 -4.06 22.69 -1.07
N HIS A 49 -4.63 23.66 -0.39
CA HIS A 49 -5.02 24.95 -0.95
C HIS A 49 -3.90 25.97 -0.78
N PHE A 50 -3.47 26.60 -1.86
CA PHE A 50 -2.48 27.68 -1.83
C PHE A 50 -3.18 29.02 -1.69
N LEU A 51 -3.09 29.64 -0.51
CA LEU A 51 -3.76 30.90 -0.14
C LEU A 51 -2.97 32.16 -0.57
N GLY A 52 -1.84 32.01 -1.24
CA GLY A 52 -0.91 33.10 -1.60
C GLY A 52 0.05 33.46 -0.46
N ARG A 53 1.08 34.28 -0.76
CA ARG A 53 2.14 34.70 0.19
C ARG A 53 2.83 33.55 0.93
N GLY A 54 3.00 32.38 0.28
CA GLY A 54 3.64 31.20 0.88
C GLY A 54 2.80 30.45 1.91
N LYS A 55 1.53 30.83 2.11
CA LYS A 55 0.60 30.11 3.01
C LYS A 55 -0.13 29.02 2.24
N SER A 56 -0.27 27.86 2.88
CA SER A 56 -1.11 26.76 2.39
C SER A 56 -1.97 26.23 3.54
N GLN A 57 -3.15 25.74 3.20
CA GLN A 57 -4.06 25.06 4.12
C GLN A 57 -4.36 23.67 3.54
N SER A 58 -4.26 22.64 4.35
CA SER A 58 -4.69 21.29 4.00
C SER A 58 -6.10 21.06 4.53
N GLU A 59 -6.90 20.32 3.80
CA GLU A 59 -8.15 19.79 4.35
C GLU A 59 -7.80 18.64 5.32
N ASP A 60 -8.37 18.69 6.51
CA ASP A 60 -8.21 17.63 7.48
C ASP A 60 -9.00 16.39 7.03
N VAL A 61 -8.36 15.24 7.18
CA VAL A 61 -8.93 13.94 6.86
C VAL A 61 -9.24 13.22 8.16
N ASP A 62 -10.48 12.76 8.31
CA ASP A 62 -10.88 11.96 9.47
C ASP A 62 -10.38 10.51 9.31
N GLN A 63 -9.09 10.33 9.52
CA GLN A 63 -8.42 9.03 9.37
C GLN A 63 -9.02 7.94 10.28
N PRO A 64 -9.35 8.19 11.57
CA PRO A 64 -10.00 7.21 12.41
C PRO A 64 -11.31 6.68 11.81
N LYS A 65 -12.17 7.56 11.32
CA LYS A 65 -13.43 7.18 10.70
C LYS A 65 -13.24 6.37 9.42
N ILE A 66 -12.31 6.76 8.56
CA ILE A 66 -11.99 6.03 7.32
C ILE A 66 -11.54 4.59 7.63
N ASN A 67 -10.69 4.43 8.64
CA ASN A 67 -10.23 3.12 9.09
C ASN A 67 -11.36 2.30 9.69
N ALA A 68 -12.21 2.91 10.54
CA ALA A 68 -13.36 2.24 11.13
C ALA A 68 -14.37 1.77 10.07
N ASP A 69 -14.59 2.55 9.03
CA ASP A 69 -15.50 2.20 7.93
C ASP A 69 -14.96 1.02 7.09
N LEU A 70 -13.65 0.96 6.83
CA LEU A 70 -13.04 -0.21 6.18
C LEU A 70 -13.09 -1.43 7.10
N PHE A 71 -12.75 -1.26 8.39
CA PHE A 71 -12.77 -2.35 9.37
C PHE A 71 -14.15 -3.02 9.47
N LYS A 72 -15.22 -2.23 9.55
CA LYS A 72 -16.60 -2.75 9.59
C LYS A 72 -16.95 -3.63 8.39
N LYS A 73 -16.42 -3.32 7.21
CA LYS A 73 -16.65 -4.07 5.98
C LYS A 73 -15.92 -5.41 5.95
N ILE A 74 -14.69 -5.45 6.49
CA ILE A 74 -13.84 -6.65 6.39
C ILE A 74 -13.93 -7.57 7.60
N ARG A 75 -14.51 -7.12 8.70
CA ARG A 75 -14.68 -7.91 9.91
C ARG A 75 -15.61 -9.11 9.70
N ILE A 76 -15.15 -10.29 10.11
CA ILE A 76 -15.89 -11.57 10.00
C ILE A 76 -16.60 -11.90 11.30
N ASP A 77 -15.91 -11.75 12.43
CA ASP A 77 -16.38 -12.09 13.79
C ASP A 77 -17.32 -11.02 14.36
N LYS A 78 -18.50 -10.85 13.75
CA LYS A 78 -19.48 -9.80 14.12
C LYS A 78 -19.94 -9.85 15.57
N ASP A 79 -19.93 -11.03 16.17
CA ASP A 79 -20.32 -11.28 17.58
C ASP A 79 -19.12 -11.18 18.55
N GLY A 80 -17.94 -10.80 18.04
CA GLY A 80 -16.73 -10.61 18.84
C GLY A 80 -16.73 -9.29 19.63
N PRO A 81 -15.62 -9.01 20.34
CA PRO A 81 -15.52 -7.80 21.18
C PRO A 81 -15.71 -6.53 20.38
N GLU A 82 -16.26 -5.50 21.00
CA GLU A 82 -16.34 -4.15 20.40
C GLU A 82 -14.94 -3.52 20.27
N PHE A 83 -14.75 -2.78 19.19
CA PHE A 83 -13.53 -2.07 18.85
C PHE A 83 -13.85 -0.58 18.70
N ASP A 84 -13.03 0.27 19.30
CA ASP A 84 -13.08 1.70 19.03
C ASP A 84 -12.37 2.04 17.70
N ASP A 85 -12.44 3.30 17.28
CA ASP A 85 -11.87 3.76 15.99
C ASP A 85 -10.33 3.65 15.98
N ALA A 86 -9.66 3.78 17.13
CA ALA A 86 -8.21 3.64 17.24
C ALA A 86 -7.80 2.17 17.09
N GLU A 87 -8.51 1.26 17.75
CA GLU A 87 -8.32 -0.20 17.62
C GLU A 87 -8.60 -0.67 16.20
N ALA A 88 -9.65 -0.15 15.56
CA ALA A 88 -9.95 -0.41 14.15
C ALA A 88 -8.79 0.04 13.25
N GLY A 89 -8.21 1.21 13.50
CA GLY A 89 -7.03 1.72 12.81
C GLY A 89 -5.82 0.79 12.96
N MET A 90 -5.60 0.23 14.15
CA MET A 90 -4.52 -0.73 14.40
C MET A 90 -4.71 -2.03 13.62
N VAL A 91 -5.96 -2.51 13.46
CA VAL A 91 -6.26 -3.67 12.62
C VAL A 91 -5.93 -3.38 11.17
N ILE A 92 -6.42 -2.27 10.62
CA ILE A 92 -6.17 -1.89 9.22
C ILE A 92 -4.67 -1.78 8.95
N ALA A 93 -3.91 -1.09 9.81
CA ALA A 93 -2.47 -0.96 9.68
C ALA A 93 -1.71 -2.31 9.70
N ARG A 94 -2.24 -3.33 10.39
CA ARG A 94 -1.65 -4.67 10.40
C ARG A 94 -2.01 -5.48 9.17
N VAL A 95 -3.21 -5.30 8.64
CA VAL A 95 -3.67 -5.97 7.41
C VAL A 95 -2.99 -5.38 6.17
N GLU A 96 -2.81 -4.05 6.15
CA GLU A 96 -2.09 -3.33 5.09
C GLU A 96 -0.59 -3.64 5.10
N ARG A 97 -0.05 -4.01 6.25
CA ARG A 97 1.39 -4.07 6.48
C ARG A 97 2.11 -4.95 5.46
N SER A 98 2.87 -4.28 4.62
CA SER A 98 3.91 -4.88 3.79
C SER A 98 5.24 -4.25 4.18
N GLN A 99 6.25 -5.08 4.43
CA GLN A 99 7.58 -4.62 4.79
C GLN A 99 8.58 -5.19 3.81
N VAL A 100 9.20 -4.34 3.02
CA VAL A 100 10.35 -4.74 2.21
C VAL A 100 11.47 -5.16 3.14
N THR A 101 12.00 -6.35 2.91
CA THR A 101 13.08 -6.95 3.71
C THR A 101 14.40 -6.93 2.96
N ASP A 102 14.34 -6.88 1.63
CA ASP A 102 15.50 -6.82 0.76
C ASP A 102 15.10 -6.27 -0.62
N ILE A 103 15.99 -5.52 -1.25
CA ILE A 103 15.89 -5.11 -2.65
C ILE A 103 17.26 -5.28 -3.30
N GLN A 104 17.30 -5.96 -4.43
CA GLN A 104 18.52 -6.21 -5.19
C GLN A 104 18.31 -5.85 -6.66
N ARG A 105 19.27 -5.14 -7.23
CA ARG A 105 19.30 -4.88 -8.66
C ARG A 105 19.96 -6.04 -9.40
N GLU A 106 19.25 -6.65 -10.31
CA GLU A 106 19.69 -7.74 -11.18
C GLU A 106 19.66 -7.26 -12.64
N GLY A 107 20.72 -6.57 -13.06
CA GLY A 107 20.79 -5.96 -14.41
C GLY A 107 19.76 -4.84 -14.59
N VAL A 108 18.76 -5.07 -15.43
CA VAL A 108 17.64 -4.13 -15.69
C VAL A 108 16.42 -4.37 -14.80
N ASN A 109 16.49 -5.32 -13.90
CA ASN A 109 15.38 -5.69 -13.02
C ASN A 109 15.74 -5.40 -11.56
N TYR A 110 14.69 -5.22 -10.75
CA TYR A 110 14.76 -5.18 -9.29
C TYR A 110 14.04 -6.40 -8.73
N ARG A 111 14.74 -7.16 -7.91
CA ARG A 111 14.19 -8.23 -7.09
C ARG A 111 13.89 -7.68 -5.70
N ILE A 112 12.62 -7.74 -5.30
CA ILE A 112 12.11 -7.15 -4.06
C ILE A 112 11.54 -8.27 -3.21
N GLU A 113 12.10 -8.47 -2.02
CA GLU A 113 11.57 -9.39 -1.03
C GLU A 113 10.75 -8.63 0.00
N MET A 114 9.52 -9.09 0.25
CA MET A 114 8.62 -8.44 1.20
C MET A 114 8.05 -9.44 2.20
N LYS A 115 7.85 -8.97 3.43
CA LYS A 115 7.08 -9.65 4.45
C LYS A 115 5.67 -9.06 4.44
N VAL A 116 4.68 -9.92 4.22
CA VAL A 116 3.25 -9.61 4.23
C VAL A 116 2.56 -10.40 5.35
N PRO A 117 1.28 -10.16 5.67
CA PRO A 117 0.59 -10.93 6.70
C PRO A 117 0.66 -12.44 6.44
N GLY A 118 1.34 -13.16 7.33
CA GLY A 118 1.44 -14.64 7.31
C GLY A 118 2.39 -15.24 6.26
N ALA A 119 3.07 -14.44 5.41
CA ALA A 119 3.94 -14.97 4.35
C ALA A 119 5.14 -14.06 4.03
N ARG A 120 6.05 -14.62 3.23
CA ARG A 120 7.08 -13.85 2.52
C ARG A 120 6.85 -13.99 1.03
N VAL A 121 6.94 -12.88 0.31
CA VAL A 121 6.67 -12.80 -1.12
C VAL A 121 7.85 -12.13 -1.82
N THR A 122 8.01 -12.41 -3.10
CA THR A 122 9.05 -11.81 -3.93
C THR A 122 8.41 -11.24 -5.19
N HIS A 123 8.86 -10.05 -5.59
CA HIS A 123 8.49 -9.43 -6.86
C HIS A 123 9.74 -9.18 -7.68
N VAL A 124 9.63 -9.39 -8.98
CA VAL A 124 10.64 -8.97 -9.94
C VAL A 124 10.01 -7.95 -10.88
N LEU A 125 10.50 -6.73 -10.82
CA LEU A 125 10.05 -5.62 -11.65
C LEU A 125 11.21 -5.12 -12.50
N ARG A 126 10.96 -4.83 -13.79
CA ARG A 126 11.95 -4.15 -14.61
C ARG A 126 12.07 -2.67 -14.20
N MET A 127 13.17 -2.06 -14.53
CA MET A 127 13.38 -0.63 -14.37
C MET A 127 12.34 0.15 -15.21
N PRO A 128 11.65 1.15 -14.61
CA PRO A 128 10.74 2.02 -15.35
C PRO A 128 11.51 2.96 -16.28
N THR A 129 10.91 3.30 -17.40
CA THR A 129 11.40 4.36 -18.27
C THR A 129 11.04 5.73 -17.68
N ALA A 130 11.78 6.78 -18.10
CA ALA A 130 11.48 8.17 -17.70
C ALA A 130 10.03 8.57 -18.04
N LYS A 131 9.49 8.09 -19.17
CA LYS A 131 8.10 8.34 -19.56
C LYS A 131 7.12 7.68 -18.60
N GLU A 132 7.35 6.43 -18.20
CA GLU A 132 6.48 5.71 -17.27
C GLU A 132 6.48 6.36 -15.89
N MET A 133 7.63 6.84 -15.44
CA MET A 133 7.74 7.62 -14.19
C MET A 133 6.94 8.92 -14.27
N GLN A 134 7.08 9.68 -15.36
CA GLN A 134 6.34 10.91 -15.58
C GLN A 134 4.82 10.69 -15.65
N ASP A 135 4.39 9.63 -16.32
CA ASP A 135 2.97 9.26 -16.43
C ASP A 135 2.41 8.85 -15.06
N HIS A 136 3.19 8.12 -14.24
CA HIS A 136 2.82 7.78 -12.87
C HIS A 136 2.69 9.02 -11.98
N GLU A 137 3.64 9.94 -12.03
CA GLU A 137 3.60 11.20 -11.27
C GLU A 137 2.36 12.02 -11.64
N ARG A 138 2.06 12.16 -12.93
CA ARG A 138 0.86 12.85 -13.42
C ARG A 138 -0.43 12.19 -12.96
N ALA A 139 -0.48 10.86 -12.94
CA ALA A 139 -1.65 10.12 -12.47
C ALA A 139 -1.85 10.24 -10.96
N SER A 140 -0.76 10.44 -10.19
CA SER A 140 -0.77 10.55 -8.74
C SER A 140 -1.09 11.97 -8.24
N THR A 141 -0.94 12.99 -9.10
CA THR A 141 -1.11 14.39 -8.72
C THR A 141 -2.03 15.10 -9.70
N THR A 142 -3.03 15.80 -9.19
CA THR A 142 -3.92 16.65 -10.00
C THR A 142 -3.86 18.08 -9.48
N VAL A 143 -3.56 19.01 -10.39
CA VAL A 143 -3.65 20.45 -10.11
C VAL A 143 -5.06 20.93 -10.40
N VAL A 144 -5.76 21.42 -9.37
CA VAL A 144 -7.08 22.05 -9.54
C VAL A 144 -6.86 23.53 -9.92
N ALA A 145 -6.81 23.81 -11.22
CA ALA A 145 -6.41 25.10 -11.76
C ALA A 145 -7.24 26.30 -11.25
N ALA A 146 -8.54 26.13 -10.99
CA ALA A 146 -9.43 27.20 -10.58
C ALA A 146 -9.14 27.79 -9.20
N ARG A 147 -8.43 27.06 -8.31
CA ARG A 147 -8.19 27.45 -6.92
C ARG A 147 -6.72 27.46 -6.52
N ARG A 148 -5.79 27.24 -7.43
CA ARG A 148 -4.37 27.00 -7.11
C ARG A 148 -4.21 25.93 -6.02
N SER A 149 -4.94 24.83 -6.15
CA SER A 149 -4.93 23.74 -5.19
C SER A 149 -4.28 22.53 -5.83
N VAL A 150 -3.58 21.74 -5.04
CA VAL A 150 -3.01 20.45 -5.45
C VAL A 150 -3.78 19.37 -4.70
N GLU A 151 -4.40 18.47 -5.43
CA GLU A 151 -4.96 17.25 -4.91
C GLU A 151 -3.93 16.13 -5.07
N THR A 152 -3.43 15.62 -3.95
CA THR A 152 -2.60 14.41 -3.96
C THR A 152 -3.55 13.21 -3.97
N ARG A 153 -3.61 12.52 -5.10
CA ARG A 153 -4.39 11.29 -5.22
C ARG A 153 -3.73 10.17 -4.44
N ALA A 154 -4.54 9.24 -3.98
CA ALA A 154 -4.04 8.02 -3.39
C ALA A 154 -3.22 7.23 -4.42
N PHE A 155 -2.02 6.79 -4.01
CA PHE A 155 -1.04 6.16 -4.89
C PHE A 155 -1.40 4.74 -5.34
N LEU A 156 -2.39 4.07 -4.74
CA LEU A 156 -2.65 2.66 -4.99
C LEU A 156 -2.98 2.37 -6.45
N GLU A 157 -3.92 3.09 -7.06
CA GLU A 157 -4.33 2.83 -8.45
C GLU A 157 -3.22 3.17 -9.46
N PRO A 158 -2.58 4.36 -9.40
CA PRO A 158 -1.45 4.66 -10.27
C PRO A 158 -0.28 3.69 -10.11
N SER A 159 0.05 3.31 -8.87
CA SER A 159 1.13 2.37 -8.58
C SER A 159 0.78 0.96 -9.03
N GLY A 160 -0.46 0.51 -8.86
CA GLY A 160 -0.94 -0.76 -9.40
C GLY A 160 -0.82 -0.82 -10.92
N ALA A 161 -1.23 0.25 -11.63
CA ALA A 161 -1.10 0.34 -13.08
C ALA A 161 0.37 0.39 -13.55
N LEU A 162 1.26 1.03 -12.79
CA LEU A 162 2.69 1.01 -13.06
C LEU A 162 3.28 -0.37 -12.80
N TYR A 163 2.91 -1.01 -11.68
CA TYR A 163 3.33 -2.39 -11.38
C TYR A 163 3.04 -3.33 -12.54
N ASP A 164 1.80 -3.31 -13.07
CA ASP A 164 1.39 -4.22 -14.15
C ASP A 164 2.21 -4.02 -15.44
N LYS A 165 2.73 -2.82 -15.68
CA LYS A 165 3.65 -2.52 -16.80
C LYS A 165 5.08 -3.01 -16.53
N LEU A 166 5.54 -2.95 -15.30
CA LEU A 166 6.91 -3.30 -14.90
C LEU A 166 7.08 -4.77 -14.54
N HIS A 167 5.99 -5.47 -14.26
CA HIS A 167 5.97 -6.82 -13.74
C HIS A 167 6.66 -7.83 -14.69
N VAL A 168 7.59 -8.57 -14.12
CA VAL A 168 8.30 -9.68 -14.77
C VAL A 168 7.83 -11.01 -14.18
N SER A 169 7.90 -11.14 -12.85
CA SER A 169 7.44 -12.32 -12.11
C SER A 169 7.15 -12.00 -10.66
N HIS A 170 6.46 -12.92 -9.97
CA HIS A 170 6.27 -12.88 -8.53
C HIS A 170 6.19 -14.28 -7.96
N GLU A 171 6.50 -14.43 -6.66
CA GLU A 171 6.45 -15.68 -5.93
C GLU A 171 5.81 -15.48 -4.56
N GLY A 172 5.29 -16.55 -3.97
CA GLY A 172 4.75 -16.54 -2.62
C GLY A 172 3.26 -16.20 -2.51
N TYR A 173 2.53 -16.11 -3.64
CA TYR A 173 1.09 -15.86 -3.68
C TYR A 173 0.33 -17.12 -4.12
N ALA A 174 -0.82 -17.38 -3.48
CA ALA A 174 -1.77 -18.42 -3.90
C ALA A 174 -2.73 -17.95 -4.99
N GLY A 175 -2.76 -16.65 -5.30
CA GLY A 175 -3.66 -16.01 -6.27
C GLY A 175 -3.08 -14.72 -6.81
N ALA A 176 -3.93 -13.79 -7.22
CA ALA A 176 -3.51 -12.49 -7.73
C ALA A 176 -2.78 -11.67 -6.65
N VAL A 177 -1.81 -10.86 -7.07
CA VAL A 177 -1.12 -9.92 -6.19
C VAL A 177 -2.06 -8.77 -5.83
N PRO A 178 -2.34 -8.53 -4.53
CA PRO A 178 -3.18 -7.40 -4.11
C PRO A 178 -2.58 -6.05 -4.45
N ILE A 179 -3.43 -5.06 -4.72
CA ILE A 179 -3.01 -3.72 -5.13
C ILE A 179 -2.11 -3.02 -4.09
N VAL A 180 -2.32 -3.28 -2.80
CA VAL A 180 -1.46 -2.72 -1.73
C VAL A 180 -0.04 -3.27 -1.80
N HIS A 181 0.14 -4.54 -2.14
CA HIS A 181 1.46 -5.15 -2.31
C HIS A 181 2.12 -4.69 -3.62
N LYS A 182 1.35 -4.55 -4.71
CA LYS A 182 1.82 -3.93 -5.96
C LYS A 182 2.34 -2.51 -5.72
N SER A 183 1.59 -1.71 -4.98
CA SER A 183 1.95 -0.33 -4.66
C SER A 183 3.22 -0.26 -3.81
N ALA A 184 3.36 -1.12 -2.80
CA ALA A 184 4.55 -1.18 -1.97
C ALA A 184 5.80 -1.53 -2.79
N ALA A 185 5.71 -2.54 -3.67
CA ALA A 185 6.83 -2.93 -4.54
C ALA A 185 7.26 -1.81 -5.51
N VAL A 186 6.29 -1.09 -6.11
CA VAL A 186 6.59 0.05 -6.99
C VAL A 186 7.23 1.20 -6.21
N SER A 187 6.71 1.52 -5.01
CA SER A 187 7.27 2.59 -4.18
C SER A 187 8.74 2.32 -3.84
N GLU A 188 9.10 1.06 -3.61
CA GLU A 188 10.48 0.69 -3.33
C GLU A 188 11.39 0.85 -4.54
N VAL A 189 10.94 0.44 -5.74
CA VAL A 189 11.70 0.68 -6.98
C VAL A 189 11.94 2.18 -7.21
N ILE A 190 10.91 3.01 -6.99
CA ILE A 190 11.02 4.47 -7.14
C ILE A 190 12.02 5.03 -6.12
N ALA A 191 11.97 4.59 -4.87
CA ALA A 191 12.90 5.02 -3.83
C ALA A 191 14.35 4.61 -4.15
N GLN A 192 14.55 3.38 -4.64
CA GLN A 192 15.88 2.90 -5.02
C GLN A 192 16.47 3.69 -6.20
N LEU A 193 15.64 4.01 -7.21
CA LEU A 193 16.08 4.83 -8.35
C LEU A 193 16.50 6.25 -7.92
N ALA A 194 15.83 6.84 -6.93
CA ALA A 194 16.21 8.14 -6.40
C ALA A 194 17.60 8.10 -5.73
N ILE A 195 17.90 7.02 -5.01
CA ILE A 195 19.21 6.82 -4.38
C ILE A 195 20.31 6.64 -5.45
N GLU A 196 20.05 5.78 -6.45
CA GLU A 196 21.01 5.51 -7.53
C GLU A 196 21.30 6.73 -8.41
N GLY A 197 20.30 7.64 -8.55
CA GLY A 197 20.47 8.88 -9.33
C GLY A 197 21.29 9.96 -8.63
N ASP A 198 21.38 9.94 -7.30
CA ASP A 198 22.20 10.87 -6.51
C ASP A 198 23.69 10.45 -6.44
N ASP A 199 24.01 9.19 -6.75
CA ASP A 199 25.38 8.65 -6.71
C ASP A 199 26.14 8.82 -8.04
N ASP A 200 25.59 9.50 -9.06
CA ASP A 200 26.30 9.75 -10.33
C ASP A 200 27.15 11.04 -10.17
N PRO A 201 28.49 10.94 -9.95
CA PRO A 201 29.35 12.11 -9.80
C PRO A 201 29.51 12.78 -11.17
N GLU A 202 29.18 14.07 -11.28
CA GLU A 202 29.54 14.94 -12.40
C GLU A 202 31.04 14.87 -12.76
#